data_9e4e984c60699bff6ac5ca37c20f09e4
#
_entry.id   9e4e984c60699bff6ac5ca37c20f09e4
#
_cell.length_a   1.000
_cell.length_b   1.000
_cell.length_c   1.000
_cell.angle_alpha   90.00
_cell.angle_beta   90.00
_cell.angle_gamma   90.00
#
_symmetry.space_group_name_H-M   'P 1'
#
loop_
_entity.id
_entity.type
_entity.pdbx_description
1 polymer ?
#
loop_
_entity_poly.entity_id
_entity_poly.type
_entity_poly.pdbx_seq_one_letter_code
_entity_poly.pdbx_strand_id
1 'polypeptide(L)'
;MSSTLKIYVLALVSFLVGTSEYIIAGILDRIADTMNISLIAAGQLITIFSLVYALGTPVIIALTSRWDRRKLLLYFLGLFVVANVLAYLLPGYGLFVATRVLMALGAGVVVVTALTVASQIAAEGKQASAIATVITGFTASLIVGVPLGRLVAASWDWKLVFAGIAVLGVLAMLVIAAAIPPSKAEAPVPLKKQLSLLKQPRIVLALLVTFFWLGGYSIAYTYISPYLVSVSGMSEALLSSALLAFGIASLIGSKVGGFSADRLGVKRTLITGMTLHIVSLVLLNITASSHLAVFLVLILWSFAAWSSGPTQQYNLITMAPESSGIMLSLNSSVMQLAMAAGAGIGGIAVSNVSLSSITWIGAVGVAVAVIIVIGSYRSAPLKSTQTNTSHNVA
;
A
#
# COMPACT_ATOMS: atom_id res chain seq x y z
N MET A 1 26.72 14.84 -5.36
CA MET A 1 25.71 14.37 -4.37
C MET A 1 26.03 12.93 -4.00
N SER A 2 26.08 12.57 -2.72
CA SER A 2 26.38 11.20 -2.29
C SER A 2 25.25 10.22 -2.72
N SER A 3 25.56 8.93 -2.89
CA SER A 3 24.57 7.90 -3.22
C SER A 3 23.45 7.86 -2.18
N THR A 4 23.76 8.03 -0.91
CA THR A 4 22.79 8.09 0.19
C THR A 4 21.76 9.21 -0.02
N LEU A 5 22.20 10.43 -0.35
CA LEU A 5 21.28 11.56 -0.57
C LEU A 5 20.39 11.33 -1.79
N LYS A 6 20.90 10.70 -2.85
CA LYS A 6 20.10 10.31 -4.03
C LYS A 6 19.01 9.31 -3.66
N ILE A 7 19.31 8.33 -2.80
CA ILE A 7 18.34 7.35 -2.30
C ILE A 7 17.26 8.04 -1.45
N TYR A 8 17.60 9.03 -0.62
CA TYR A 8 16.60 9.81 0.11
C TYR A 8 15.68 10.65 -0.80
N VAL A 9 16.18 11.15 -1.93
CA VAL A 9 15.31 11.81 -2.94
C VAL A 9 14.33 10.83 -3.54
N LEU A 10 14.75 9.60 -3.84
CA LEU A 10 13.87 8.54 -4.33
C LEU A 10 12.84 8.12 -3.25
N ALA A 11 13.25 8.11 -1.98
CA ALA A 11 12.33 7.87 -0.86
C ALA A 11 11.30 9.01 -0.70
N LEU A 12 11.70 10.28 -0.90
CA LEU A 12 10.79 11.41 -0.92
C LEU A 12 9.77 11.28 -2.07
N VAL A 13 10.21 10.90 -3.26
CA VAL A 13 9.30 10.65 -4.40
C VAL A 13 8.30 9.57 -4.05
N SER A 14 8.73 8.47 -3.44
CA SER A 14 7.83 7.40 -2.99
C SER A 14 6.88 7.86 -1.88
N PHE A 15 7.31 8.75 -0.99
CA PHE A 15 6.45 9.40 0.00
C PHE A 15 5.36 10.26 -0.67
N LEU A 16 5.70 11.05 -1.69
CA LEU A 16 4.73 11.86 -2.42
C LEU A 16 3.69 10.99 -3.14
N VAL A 17 4.15 9.90 -3.76
CA VAL A 17 3.26 8.93 -4.41
C VAL A 17 2.34 8.29 -3.39
N GLY A 18 2.86 7.78 -2.29
CA GLY A 18 2.05 7.18 -1.23
C GLY A 18 1.07 8.18 -0.61
N THR A 19 1.49 9.44 -0.43
CA THR A 19 0.58 10.50 0.06
C THR A 19 -0.58 10.72 -0.91
N SER A 20 -0.31 10.83 -2.21
CA SER A 20 -1.36 10.99 -3.24
C SER A 20 -2.30 9.77 -3.31
N GLU A 21 -1.78 8.58 -3.03
CA GLU A 21 -2.58 7.33 -3.00
C GLU A 21 -3.51 7.29 -1.80
N TYR A 22 -2.97 7.46 -0.59
CA TYR A 22 -3.70 7.21 0.66
C TYR A 22 -4.50 8.40 1.16
N ILE A 23 -4.20 9.63 0.73
CA ILE A 23 -4.88 10.84 1.22
C ILE A 23 -6.38 10.81 0.97
N ILE A 24 -6.83 10.20 -0.13
CA ILE A 24 -8.26 10.13 -0.47
C ILE A 24 -9.07 9.50 0.67
N ALA A 25 -8.60 8.41 1.28
CA ALA A 25 -9.27 7.81 2.43
C ALA A 25 -9.29 8.75 3.66
N GLY A 26 -8.22 9.55 3.83
CA GLY A 26 -8.11 10.53 4.92
C GLY A 26 -9.03 11.74 4.80
N ILE A 27 -9.47 12.08 3.58
CA ILE A 27 -10.30 13.26 3.28
C ILE A 27 -11.57 12.91 2.48
N LEU A 28 -12.02 11.65 2.53
CA LEU A 28 -13.12 11.13 1.70
C LEU A 28 -14.42 11.90 1.91
N ASP A 29 -14.74 12.19 3.16
CA ASP A 29 -15.88 13.00 3.59
C ASP A 29 -15.81 14.41 2.98
N ARG A 30 -14.65 15.08 3.03
CA ARG A 30 -14.44 16.42 2.47
C ARG A 30 -14.62 16.46 0.96
N ILE A 31 -14.13 15.44 0.26
CA ILE A 31 -14.31 15.31 -1.19
C ILE A 31 -15.78 15.14 -1.52
N ALA A 32 -16.49 14.24 -0.81
CA ALA A 32 -17.91 14.00 -1.01
C ALA A 32 -18.74 15.29 -0.82
N ASP A 33 -18.52 15.97 0.30
CA ASP A 33 -19.23 17.21 0.64
C ASP A 33 -18.94 18.35 -0.37
N THR A 34 -17.65 18.59 -0.67
CA THR A 34 -17.24 19.72 -1.53
C THR A 34 -17.67 19.54 -2.99
N MET A 35 -17.67 18.30 -3.48
CA MET A 35 -18.06 17.96 -4.85
C MET A 35 -19.56 17.64 -5.00
N ASN A 36 -20.34 17.63 -3.90
CA ASN A 36 -21.75 17.22 -3.85
C ASN A 36 -21.97 15.84 -4.47
N ILE A 37 -21.15 14.87 -4.09
CA ILE A 37 -21.21 13.48 -4.54
C ILE A 37 -21.42 12.54 -3.36
N SER A 38 -21.90 11.32 -3.64
CA SER A 38 -22.03 10.30 -2.60
C SER A 38 -20.67 9.81 -2.09
N LEU A 39 -20.62 9.30 -0.86
CA LEU A 39 -19.43 8.63 -0.32
C LEU A 39 -18.95 7.48 -1.20
N ILE A 40 -19.90 6.81 -1.89
CA ILE A 40 -19.59 5.74 -2.83
C ILE A 40 -18.80 6.30 -4.02
N ALA A 41 -19.29 7.37 -4.63
CA ALA A 41 -18.61 8.02 -5.75
C ALA A 41 -17.21 8.49 -5.33
N ALA A 42 -17.07 9.05 -4.13
CA ALA A 42 -15.75 9.40 -3.59
C ALA A 42 -14.86 8.16 -3.39
N GLY A 43 -15.39 7.05 -2.88
CA GLY A 43 -14.66 5.77 -2.73
C GLY A 43 -14.20 5.18 -4.05
N GLN A 44 -14.94 5.38 -5.16
CA GLN A 44 -14.52 4.94 -6.50
C GLN A 44 -13.21 5.58 -6.97
N LEU A 45 -12.81 6.73 -6.42
CA LEU A 45 -11.50 7.34 -6.70
C LEU A 45 -10.34 6.42 -6.27
N ILE A 46 -10.51 5.68 -5.17
CA ILE A 46 -9.55 4.68 -4.69
C ILE A 46 -9.62 3.43 -5.56
N THR A 47 -10.83 2.94 -5.84
CA THR A 47 -11.05 1.77 -6.71
C THR A 47 -10.39 1.96 -8.07
N ILE A 48 -10.65 3.09 -8.74
CA ILE A 48 -10.11 3.40 -10.07
C ILE A 48 -8.59 3.53 -10.02
N PHE A 49 -8.07 4.27 -9.05
CA PHE A 49 -6.61 4.43 -8.89
C PHE A 49 -5.93 3.07 -8.71
N SER A 50 -6.38 2.26 -7.77
CA SER A 50 -5.77 0.97 -7.46
C SER A 50 -5.90 -0.02 -8.62
N LEU A 51 -7.03 -0.03 -9.34
CA LEU A 51 -7.22 -0.88 -10.51
C LEU A 51 -6.27 -0.50 -11.65
N VAL A 52 -6.17 0.79 -11.94
CA VAL A 52 -5.27 1.31 -12.98
C VAL A 52 -3.81 1.07 -12.61
N TYR A 53 -3.46 1.26 -11.35
CA TYR A 53 -2.12 0.95 -10.83
C TYR A 53 -1.80 -0.54 -11.01
N ALA A 54 -2.71 -1.44 -10.57
CA ALA A 54 -2.50 -2.88 -10.61
C ALA A 54 -2.29 -3.42 -12.02
N LEU A 55 -3.07 -2.94 -12.97
CA LEU A 55 -3.06 -3.42 -14.36
C LEU A 55 -2.09 -2.63 -15.25
N GLY A 56 -2.02 -1.33 -15.07
CA GLY A 56 -1.22 -0.43 -15.90
C GLY A 56 0.28 -0.55 -15.63
N THR A 57 0.69 -0.65 -14.37
CA THR A 57 2.11 -0.68 -14.01
C THR A 57 2.87 -1.85 -14.65
N PRO A 58 2.43 -3.12 -14.54
CA PRO A 58 3.15 -4.24 -15.16
C PRO A 58 3.23 -4.10 -16.67
N VAL A 59 2.15 -3.63 -17.33
CA VAL A 59 2.11 -3.44 -18.77
C VAL A 59 3.12 -2.37 -19.21
N ILE A 60 3.12 -1.21 -18.56
CA ILE A 60 4.02 -0.11 -18.89
C ILE A 60 5.47 -0.50 -18.63
N ILE A 61 5.78 -1.13 -17.49
CA ILE A 61 7.14 -1.59 -17.18
C ILE A 61 7.63 -2.62 -18.23
N ALA A 62 6.75 -3.51 -18.70
CA ALA A 62 7.10 -4.47 -19.75
C ALA A 62 7.38 -3.77 -21.10
N LEU A 63 6.52 -2.83 -21.50
CA LEU A 63 6.67 -2.07 -22.76
C LEU A 63 7.91 -1.16 -22.76
N THR A 64 8.27 -0.62 -21.58
CA THR A 64 9.39 0.30 -21.40
C THR A 64 10.65 -0.39 -20.87
N SER A 65 10.71 -1.72 -20.91
CA SER A 65 11.79 -2.52 -20.33
C SER A 65 13.18 -2.15 -20.85
N ARG A 66 13.28 -1.71 -22.12
CA ARG A 66 14.53 -1.30 -22.79
C ARG A 66 14.90 0.18 -22.57
N TRP A 67 14.04 0.94 -21.89
CA TRP A 67 14.30 2.36 -21.66
C TRP A 67 15.32 2.56 -20.51
N ASP A 68 16.08 3.65 -20.60
CA ASP A 68 16.88 4.13 -19.50
C ASP A 68 16.01 4.42 -18.27
N ARG A 69 16.36 3.82 -17.10
CA ARG A 69 15.53 3.90 -15.89
C ARG A 69 15.39 5.31 -15.35
N ARG A 70 16.42 6.15 -15.48
CA ARG A 70 16.32 7.57 -15.11
C ARG A 70 15.32 8.32 -15.99
N LYS A 71 15.37 8.12 -17.32
CA LYS A 71 14.42 8.76 -18.24
C LYS A 71 13.00 8.31 -17.94
N LEU A 72 12.81 6.99 -17.73
CA LEU A 72 11.51 6.42 -17.39
C LEU A 72 10.98 7.05 -16.10
N LEU A 73 11.81 7.15 -15.05
CA LEU A 73 11.44 7.78 -13.78
C LEU A 73 11.01 9.24 -13.99
N LEU A 74 11.77 10.02 -14.77
CA LEU A 74 11.46 11.43 -15.02
C LEU A 74 10.17 11.62 -15.83
N TYR A 75 9.93 10.81 -16.87
CA TYR A 75 8.71 10.91 -17.67
C TYR A 75 7.46 10.59 -16.85
N PHE A 76 7.50 9.50 -16.06
CA PHE A 76 6.33 9.11 -15.28
C PHE A 76 6.15 9.93 -14.00
N LEU A 77 7.22 10.47 -13.42
CA LEU A 77 7.14 11.48 -12.36
C LEU A 77 6.57 12.79 -12.93
N GLY A 78 6.95 13.17 -14.14
CA GLY A 78 6.36 14.31 -14.85
C GLY A 78 4.86 14.11 -15.09
N LEU A 79 4.44 12.94 -15.57
CA LEU A 79 3.02 12.59 -15.71
C LEU A 79 2.28 12.69 -14.37
N PHE A 80 2.87 12.16 -13.30
CA PHE A 80 2.31 12.22 -11.95
C PHE A 80 2.18 13.66 -11.44
N VAL A 81 3.19 14.49 -11.66
CA VAL A 81 3.17 15.92 -11.30
C VAL A 81 2.09 16.66 -12.08
N VAL A 82 2.03 16.49 -13.40
CA VAL A 82 0.99 17.10 -14.24
C VAL A 82 -0.40 16.67 -13.77
N ALA A 83 -0.60 15.40 -13.48
CA ALA A 83 -1.87 14.90 -12.98
C ALA A 83 -2.27 15.52 -11.63
N ASN A 84 -1.30 15.76 -10.72
CA ASN A 84 -1.55 16.46 -9.45
C ASN A 84 -1.88 17.96 -9.66
N VAL A 85 -1.21 18.63 -10.61
CA VAL A 85 -1.56 20.01 -11.01
C VAL A 85 -2.97 20.08 -11.56
N LEU A 86 -3.33 19.16 -12.47
CA LEU A 86 -4.67 19.10 -13.03
C LEU A 86 -5.74 18.81 -11.97
N ALA A 87 -5.44 17.96 -10.99
CA ALA A 87 -6.35 17.68 -9.86
C ALA A 87 -6.63 18.91 -9.00
N TYR A 88 -5.64 19.81 -8.86
CA TYR A 88 -5.81 21.08 -8.18
C TYR A 88 -6.65 22.05 -9.02
N LEU A 89 -6.37 22.16 -10.32
CA LEU A 89 -6.92 23.21 -11.19
C LEU A 89 -8.31 22.87 -11.75
N LEU A 90 -8.55 21.59 -12.09
CA LEU A 90 -9.75 21.22 -12.82
C LEU A 90 -10.97 21.10 -11.89
N PRO A 91 -12.14 21.61 -12.32
CA PRO A 91 -13.38 21.49 -11.58
C PRO A 91 -14.07 20.15 -11.88
N GLY A 92 -14.88 19.70 -10.93
CA GLY A 92 -15.82 18.61 -11.10
C GLY A 92 -15.24 17.22 -10.98
N TYR A 93 -16.13 16.29 -10.61
CA TYR A 93 -15.77 14.90 -10.28
C TYR A 93 -15.18 14.12 -11.46
N GLY A 94 -15.79 14.23 -12.67
CA GLY A 94 -15.32 13.46 -13.83
C GLY A 94 -13.88 13.77 -14.24
N LEU A 95 -13.49 15.06 -14.21
CA LEU A 95 -12.11 15.47 -14.50
C LEU A 95 -11.16 15.03 -13.38
N PHE A 96 -11.62 15.07 -12.12
CA PHE A 96 -10.83 14.56 -11.01
C PHE A 96 -10.59 13.06 -11.13
N VAL A 97 -11.60 12.25 -11.55
CA VAL A 97 -11.43 10.82 -11.88
C VAL A 97 -10.36 10.62 -12.96
N ALA A 98 -10.40 11.41 -14.04
CA ALA A 98 -9.39 11.33 -15.09
C ALA A 98 -7.96 11.60 -14.55
N THR A 99 -7.82 12.60 -13.66
CA THR A 99 -6.52 12.84 -13.02
C THR A 99 -6.07 11.69 -12.15
N ARG A 100 -6.98 10.99 -11.46
CA ARG A 100 -6.67 9.78 -10.66
C ARG A 100 -6.13 8.64 -11.54
N VAL A 101 -6.69 8.46 -12.75
CA VAL A 101 -6.15 7.50 -13.73
C VAL A 101 -4.71 7.86 -14.12
N LEU A 102 -4.45 9.11 -14.47
CA LEU A 102 -3.10 9.57 -14.82
C LEU A 102 -2.11 9.45 -13.65
N MET A 103 -2.54 9.82 -12.44
CA MET A 103 -1.74 9.65 -11.21
C MET A 103 -1.38 8.20 -10.98
N ALA A 104 -2.33 7.26 -11.15
CA ALA A 104 -2.10 5.84 -10.92
C ALA A 104 -1.06 5.25 -11.88
N LEU A 105 -1.16 5.61 -13.19
CA LEU A 105 -0.16 5.22 -14.19
C LEU A 105 1.22 5.77 -13.85
N GLY A 106 1.28 7.05 -13.45
CA GLY A 106 2.53 7.69 -13.00
C GLY A 106 3.08 7.02 -11.75
N ALA A 107 2.26 6.87 -10.72
CA ALA A 107 2.61 6.36 -9.40
C ALA A 107 3.27 4.97 -9.46
N GLY A 108 2.62 4.03 -10.11
CA GLY A 108 3.10 2.65 -10.17
C GLY A 108 4.46 2.52 -10.85
N VAL A 109 4.62 3.19 -11.99
CA VAL A 109 5.91 3.17 -12.72
C VAL A 109 7.00 3.90 -11.94
N VAL A 110 6.67 5.03 -11.31
CA VAL A 110 7.60 5.81 -10.48
C VAL A 110 8.14 4.98 -9.31
N VAL A 111 7.26 4.32 -8.54
CA VAL A 111 7.69 3.51 -7.38
C VAL A 111 8.58 2.36 -7.81
N VAL A 112 8.17 1.57 -8.81
CA VAL A 112 8.97 0.43 -9.30
C VAL A 112 10.32 0.89 -9.84
N THR A 113 10.34 2.00 -10.60
CA THR A 113 11.58 2.53 -11.17
C THR A 113 12.47 3.14 -10.09
N ALA A 114 11.89 3.81 -9.09
CA ALA A 114 12.65 4.34 -7.94
C ALA A 114 13.36 3.24 -7.15
N LEU A 115 12.69 2.10 -6.91
CA LEU A 115 13.29 0.93 -6.25
C LEU A 115 14.45 0.36 -7.07
N THR A 116 14.26 0.23 -8.40
CA THR A 116 15.30 -0.24 -9.31
C THR A 116 16.52 0.69 -9.32
N VAL A 117 16.30 2.00 -9.48
CA VAL A 117 17.38 3.00 -9.49
C VAL A 117 18.09 3.04 -8.15
N ALA A 118 17.36 2.99 -7.02
CA ALA A 118 17.95 2.97 -5.69
C ALA A 118 18.89 1.77 -5.50
N SER A 119 18.47 0.58 -5.96
CA SER A 119 19.31 -0.61 -5.93
C SER A 119 20.59 -0.47 -6.77
N GLN A 120 20.50 0.15 -7.96
CA GLN A 120 21.61 0.29 -8.89
C GLN A 120 22.65 1.35 -8.44
N ILE A 121 22.21 2.42 -7.74
CA ILE A 121 23.12 3.48 -7.24
C ILE A 121 23.64 3.20 -5.83
N ALA A 122 23.14 2.17 -5.17
CA ALA A 122 23.58 1.77 -3.83
C ALA A 122 25.03 1.28 -3.85
N ALA A 123 25.76 1.53 -2.75
CA ALA A 123 27.07 0.92 -2.56
C ALA A 123 26.96 -0.62 -2.55
N GLU A 124 28.05 -1.28 -2.89
CA GLU A 124 28.14 -2.74 -2.90
C GLU A 124 27.72 -3.32 -1.54
N GLY A 125 26.85 -4.33 -1.55
CA GLY A 125 26.28 -4.95 -0.35
C GLY A 125 25.19 -4.12 0.37
N LYS A 126 24.82 -2.90 -0.12
CA LYS A 126 23.77 -2.05 0.48
C LYS A 126 22.48 -1.92 -0.33
N GLN A 127 22.30 -2.75 -1.37
CA GLN A 127 21.13 -2.70 -2.25
C GLN A 127 19.82 -2.89 -1.49
N ALA A 128 19.77 -3.87 -0.59
CA ALA A 128 18.59 -4.12 0.23
C ALA A 128 18.23 -2.93 1.14
N SER A 129 19.23 -2.29 1.74
CA SER A 129 19.05 -1.09 2.56
C SER A 129 18.54 0.10 1.75
N ALA A 130 18.99 0.27 0.51
CA ALA A 130 18.52 1.31 -0.40
C ALA A 130 17.05 1.11 -0.77
N ILE A 131 16.67 -0.12 -1.14
CA ILE A 131 15.28 -0.50 -1.41
C ILE A 131 14.41 -0.26 -0.18
N ALA A 132 14.86 -0.70 1.00
CA ALA A 132 14.14 -0.49 2.26
C ALA A 132 13.90 1.00 2.56
N THR A 133 14.88 1.87 2.27
CA THR A 133 14.73 3.32 2.45
C THR A 133 13.62 3.89 1.56
N VAL A 134 13.53 3.47 0.30
CA VAL A 134 12.48 3.90 -0.64
C VAL A 134 11.10 3.40 -0.18
N ILE A 135 11.00 2.15 0.26
CA ILE A 135 9.76 1.58 0.82
C ILE A 135 9.36 2.33 2.10
N THR A 136 10.32 2.67 2.96
CA THR A 136 10.04 3.47 4.17
C THR A 136 9.50 4.85 3.80
N GLY A 137 9.99 5.48 2.73
CA GLY A 137 9.41 6.71 2.20
C GLY A 137 7.94 6.54 1.85
N PHE A 138 7.59 5.48 1.11
CA PHE A 138 6.21 5.18 0.75
C PHE A 138 5.32 4.95 1.99
N THR A 139 5.76 4.16 2.95
CA THR A 139 4.98 3.89 4.17
C THR A 139 4.89 5.09 5.10
N ALA A 140 5.89 5.98 5.10
CA ALA A 140 5.86 7.22 5.86
C ALA A 140 4.70 8.15 5.44
N SER A 141 4.15 7.97 4.23
CA SER A 141 2.97 8.72 3.78
C SER A 141 1.73 8.48 4.64
N LEU A 142 1.55 7.27 5.17
CA LEU A 142 0.47 6.95 6.10
C LEU A 142 0.62 7.67 7.44
N ILE A 143 1.87 7.93 7.87
CA ILE A 143 2.17 8.49 9.19
C ILE A 143 2.12 10.01 9.15
N VAL A 144 2.66 10.60 8.09
CA VAL A 144 2.85 12.05 7.97
C VAL A 144 1.97 12.62 6.87
N GLY A 145 1.95 11.98 5.70
CA GLY A 145 1.26 12.50 4.50
C GLY A 145 -0.25 12.59 4.70
N VAL A 146 -0.89 11.51 5.17
CA VAL A 146 -2.35 11.48 5.36
C VAL A 146 -2.81 12.43 6.47
N PRO A 147 -2.21 12.43 7.70
CA PRO A 147 -2.59 13.38 8.74
C PRO A 147 -2.35 14.84 8.36
N LEU A 148 -1.21 15.17 7.73
CA LEU A 148 -0.94 16.52 7.25
C LEU A 148 -1.95 16.94 6.17
N GLY A 149 -2.25 16.04 5.23
CA GLY A 149 -3.26 16.29 4.21
C GLY A 149 -4.64 16.53 4.81
N ARG A 150 -5.02 15.80 5.87
CA ARG A 150 -6.27 16.04 6.60
C ARG A 150 -6.27 17.41 7.28
N LEU A 151 -5.17 17.82 7.91
CA LEU A 151 -5.03 19.14 8.52
C LEU A 151 -5.15 20.27 7.49
N VAL A 152 -4.53 20.09 6.31
CA VAL A 152 -4.68 21.04 5.19
C VAL A 152 -6.14 21.11 4.75
N ALA A 153 -6.79 19.95 4.56
CA ALA A 153 -8.19 19.89 4.14
C ALA A 153 -9.18 20.42 5.19
N ALA A 154 -8.80 20.41 6.47
CA ALA A 154 -9.62 20.97 7.54
C ALA A 154 -9.54 22.50 7.63
N SER A 155 -8.39 23.07 7.26
CA SER A 155 -8.10 24.52 7.41
C SER A 155 -8.23 25.29 6.09
N TRP A 156 -8.05 24.62 4.96
CA TRP A 156 -8.05 25.19 3.61
C TRP A 156 -8.75 24.26 2.61
N ASP A 157 -8.62 24.56 1.31
CA ASP A 157 -9.10 23.67 0.25
C ASP A 157 -8.26 22.37 0.22
N TRP A 158 -8.93 21.23 0.30
CA TRP A 158 -8.29 19.91 0.24
C TRP A 158 -7.47 19.68 -1.04
N LYS A 159 -7.79 20.40 -2.14
CA LYS A 159 -7.04 20.35 -3.40
C LYS A 159 -5.60 20.86 -3.25
N LEU A 160 -5.32 21.71 -2.26
CA LEU A 160 -3.96 22.21 -1.97
C LEU A 160 -2.98 21.08 -1.64
N VAL A 161 -3.45 19.95 -1.17
CA VAL A 161 -2.60 18.77 -0.96
C VAL A 161 -1.97 18.34 -2.28
N PHE A 162 -2.75 18.30 -3.36
CA PHE A 162 -2.25 17.92 -4.69
C PHE A 162 -1.30 18.98 -5.27
N ALA A 163 -1.58 20.25 -5.04
CA ALA A 163 -0.66 21.35 -5.40
C ALA A 163 0.69 21.20 -4.67
N GLY A 164 0.66 20.92 -3.36
CA GLY A 164 1.87 20.67 -2.57
C GLY A 164 2.68 19.48 -3.08
N ILE A 165 2.01 18.36 -3.39
CA ILE A 165 2.63 17.18 -4.00
C ILE A 165 3.26 17.54 -5.35
N ALA A 166 2.58 18.33 -6.19
CA ALA A 166 3.10 18.74 -7.48
C ALA A 166 4.36 19.60 -7.34
N VAL A 167 4.37 20.60 -6.45
CA VAL A 167 5.53 21.46 -6.21
C VAL A 167 6.74 20.65 -5.74
N LEU A 168 6.55 19.79 -4.74
CA LEU A 168 7.63 18.91 -4.23
C LEU A 168 8.06 17.89 -5.30
N GLY A 169 7.14 17.41 -6.13
CA GLY A 169 7.42 16.54 -7.26
C GLY A 169 8.30 17.21 -8.32
N VAL A 170 8.03 18.48 -8.66
CA VAL A 170 8.90 19.27 -9.58
C VAL A 170 10.30 19.42 -8.99
N LEU A 171 10.41 19.78 -7.71
CA LEU A 171 11.72 19.88 -7.04
C LEU A 171 12.48 18.55 -7.07
N ALA A 172 11.78 17.44 -6.79
CA ALA A 172 12.38 16.12 -6.88
C ALA A 172 12.83 15.79 -8.33
N MET A 173 12.05 16.14 -9.35
CA MET A 173 12.44 15.97 -10.76
C MET A 173 13.72 16.72 -11.09
N LEU A 174 13.85 17.97 -10.66
CA LEU A 174 15.07 18.77 -10.88
C LEU A 174 16.30 18.12 -10.25
N VAL A 175 16.16 17.63 -9.00
CA VAL A 175 17.25 16.93 -8.32
C VAL A 175 17.58 15.60 -9.01
N ILE A 176 16.60 14.83 -9.42
CA ILE A 176 16.81 13.57 -10.16
C ILE A 176 17.52 13.84 -11.49
N ALA A 177 17.07 14.85 -12.23
CA ALA A 177 17.67 15.22 -13.51
C ALA A 177 19.12 15.68 -13.38
N ALA A 178 19.47 16.36 -12.29
CA ALA A 178 20.82 16.84 -12.05
C ALA A 178 21.75 15.78 -11.43
N ALA A 179 21.24 14.93 -10.55
CA ALA A 179 22.07 14.14 -9.65
C ALA A 179 22.11 12.64 -9.95
N ILE A 180 21.05 12.06 -10.54
CA ILE A 180 21.01 10.62 -10.84
C ILE A 180 21.62 10.36 -12.21
N PRO A 181 22.65 9.48 -12.32
CA PRO A 181 23.25 9.14 -13.61
C PRO A 181 22.27 8.33 -14.46
N PRO A 182 22.46 8.28 -15.80
CA PRO A 182 21.76 7.35 -16.66
C PRO A 182 21.93 5.91 -16.14
N SER A 183 20.87 5.15 -16.13
CA SER A 183 20.83 3.83 -15.53
C SER A 183 20.51 2.77 -16.58
N LYS A 184 21.25 1.66 -16.55
CA LYS A 184 21.04 0.58 -17.52
C LYS A 184 19.64 -0.03 -17.36
N ALA A 185 19.04 -0.36 -18.51
CA ALA A 185 17.85 -1.18 -18.57
C ALA A 185 18.14 -2.57 -17.97
N GLU A 186 17.25 -3.07 -17.15
CA GLU A 186 17.30 -4.48 -16.73
C GLU A 186 16.68 -5.38 -17.80
N ALA A 187 17.17 -6.62 -17.90
CA ALA A 187 16.54 -7.59 -18.76
C ALA A 187 15.07 -7.79 -18.35
N PRO A 188 14.11 -7.64 -19.28
CA PRO A 188 12.71 -7.77 -18.92
C PRO A 188 12.42 -9.19 -18.47
N VAL A 189 11.76 -9.32 -17.32
CA VAL A 189 11.19 -10.62 -16.94
C VAL A 189 9.92 -10.83 -17.76
N PRO A 190 9.85 -11.83 -18.64
CA PRO A 190 8.69 -12.03 -19.50
C PRO A 190 7.42 -12.24 -18.68
N LEU A 191 6.34 -11.56 -19.01
CA LEU A 191 5.03 -11.74 -18.39
C LEU A 191 4.60 -13.22 -18.33
N LYS A 192 4.95 -13.99 -19.39
CA LYS A 192 4.72 -15.44 -19.42
C LYS A 192 5.39 -16.18 -18.24
N LYS A 193 6.59 -15.77 -17.84
CA LYS A 193 7.28 -16.34 -16.66
C LYS A 193 6.60 -15.95 -15.37
N GLN A 194 6.12 -14.71 -15.26
CA GLN A 194 5.36 -14.26 -14.10
C GLN A 194 4.05 -15.05 -13.96
N LEU A 195 3.29 -15.17 -15.07
CA LEU A 195 2.03 -15.90 -15.10
C LEU A 195 2.20 -17.42 -14.88
N SER A 196 3.37 -17.98 -15.21
CA SER A 196 3.64 -19.41 -14.99
C SER A 196 3.65 -19.78 -13.50
N LEU A 197 4.01 -18.86 -12.62
CA LEU A 197 3.95 -19.08 -11.15
C LEU A 197 2.51 -19.23 -10.65
N LEU A 198 1.54 -18.58 -11.31
CA LEU A 198 0.12 -18.71 -10.97
C LEU A 198 -0.47 -20.10 -11.31
N LYS A 199 0.27 -20.97 -12.02
CA LYS A 199 -0.12 -22.38 -12.19
C LYS A 199 0.11 -23.21 -10.93
N GLN A 200 0.86 -22.70 -9.95
CA GLN A 200 1.14 -23.40 -8.70
C GLN A 200 0.06 -23.07 -7.66
N PRO A 201 -0.79 -24.03 -7.22
CA PRO A 201 -1.88 -23.76 -6.28
C PRO A 201 -1.42 -23.15 -4.96
N ARG A 202 -0.24 -23.51 -4.48
CA ARG A 202 0.34 -22.96 -3.24
C ARG A 202 0.62 -21.46 -3.35
N ILE A 203 1.13 -21.00 -4.50
CA ILE A 203 1.39 -19.57 -4.77
C ILE A 203 0.07 -18.82 -4.88
N VAL A 204 -0.91 -19.38 -5.59
CA VAL A 204 -2.24 -18.77 -5.70
C VAL A 204 -2.90 -18.64 -4.32
N LEU A 205 -2.87 -19.67 -3.48
CA LEU A 205 -3.41 -19.60 -2.13
C LEU A 205 -2.70 -18.52 -1.29
N ALA A 206 -1.37 -18.41 -1.39
CA ALA A 206 -0.64 -17.36 -0.68
C ALA A 206 -1.00 -15.95 -1.18
N LEU A 207 -1.20 -15.76 -2.49
CA LEU A 207 -1.66 -14.49 -3.05
C LEU A 207 -3.11 -14.19 -2.66
N LEU A 208 -3.98 -15.20 -2.56
CA LEU A 208 -5.34 -15.04 -2.04
C LEU A 208 -5.35 -14.61 -0.57
N VAL A 209 -4.40 -15.06 0.25
CA VAL A 209 -4.22 -14.52 1.62
C VAL A 209 -3.99 -13.01 1.58
N THR A 210 -3.10 -12.54 0.71
CA THR A 210 -2.88 -11.09 0.51
C THR A 210 -4.16 -10.38 0.07
N PHE A 211 -4.87 -10.97 -0.90
CA PHE A 211 -6.09 -10.37 -1.46
C PHE A 211 -7.18 -10.18 -0.39
N PHE A 212 -7.51 -11.22 0.36
CA PHE A 212 -8.58 -11.16 1.35
C PHE A 212 -8.17 -10.37 2.61
N TRP A 213 -6.92 -10.49 3.07
CA TRP A 213 -6.41 -9.70 4.18
C TRP A 213 -6.45 -8.19 3.88
N LEU A 214 -5.85 -7.79 2.75
CA LEU A 214 -5.77 -6.37 2.38
C LEU A 214 -7.10 -5.84 1.83
N GLY A 215 -7.90 -6.69 1.18
CA GLY A 215 -9.26 -6.36 0.77
C GLY A 215 -10.14 -6.04 1.97
N GLY A 216 -10.11 -6.89 3.01
CA GLY A 216 -10.81 -6.65 4.28
C GLY A 216 -10.35 -5.37 4.98
N TYR A 217 -9.03 -5.11 5.00
CA TYR A 217 -8.48 -3.83 5.46
C TYR A 217 -9.02 -2.65 4.64
N SER A 218 -9.01 -2.73 3.33
CA SER A 218 -9.40 -1.65 2.42
C SER A 218 -10.89 -1.33 2.50
N ILE A 219 -11.77 -2.32 2.75
CA ILE A 219 -13.20 -2.10 2.97
C ILE A 219 -13.41 -1.09 4.10
N ALA A 220 -12.72 -1.27 5.23
CA ALA A 220 -12.84 -0.37 6.38
C ALA A 220 -12.01 0.92 6.19
N TYR A 221 -10.77 0.82 5.73
CA TYR A 221 -9.86 1.95 5.65
C TYR A 221 -10.31 3.02 4.63
N THR A 222 -10.91 2.61 3.51
CA THR A 222 -11.42 3.55 2.50
C THR A 222 -12.43 4.53 3.08
N TYR A 223 -13.27 4.06 3.99
CA TYR A 223 -14.37 4.85 4.57
C TYR A 223 -14.11 5.24 6.03
N ILE A 224 -12.84 5.15 6.48
CA ILE A 224 -12.50 5.38 7.89
C ILE A 224 -12.78 6.82 8.33
N SER A 225 -12.44 7.83 7.50
CA SER A 225 -12.69 9.24 7.86
C SER A 225 -14.18 9.55 8.02
N PRO A 226 -15.07 9.25 7.06
CA PRO A 226 -16.50 9.45 7.27
C PRO A 226 -17.05 8.61 8.43
N TYR A 227 -16.51 7.40 8.69
CA TYR A 227 -16.90 6.60 9.86
C TYR A 227 -16.57 7.32 11.18
N LEU A 228 -15.35 7.82 11.31
CA LEU A 228 -14.91 8.51 12.53
C LEU A 228 -15.66 9.83 12.77
N VAL A 229 -15.98 10.55 11.70
CA VAL A 229 -16.78 11.79 11.79
C VAL A 229 -18.24 11.52 12.08
N SER A 230 -18.91 10.69 11.25
CA SER A 230 -20.36 10.55 11.26
C SER A 230 -20.89 9.50 12.25
N VAL A 231 -20.10 8.42 12.52
CA VAL A 231 -20.53 7.35 13.43
C VAL A 231 -19.96 7.58 14.84
N SER A 232 -18.66 7.95 14.92
CA SER A 232 -18.02 8.16 16.22
C SER A 232 -18.06 9.61 16.70
N GLY A 233 -18.50 10.57 15.87
CA GLY A 233 -18.61 11.99 16.26
C GLY A 233 -17.28 12.67 16.56
N MET A 234 -16.17 12.20 15.98
CA MET A 234 -14.85 12.78 16.22
C MET A 234 -14.72 14.17 15.61
N SER A 235 -14.12 15.09 16.36
CA SER A 235 -13.72 16.41 15.84
C SER A 235 -12.55 16.30 14.87
N GLU A 236 -12.36 17.30 14.01
CA GLU A 236 -11.26 17.34 13.02
C GLU A 236 -9.87 17.15 13.67
N ALA A 237 -9.64 17.80 14.82
CA ALA A 237 -8.37 17.70 15.54
C ALA A 237 -8.13 16.28 16.07
N LEU A 238 -9.18 15.64 16.61
CA LEU A 238 -9.10 14.29 17.12
C LEU A 238 -8.92 13.27 15.99
N LEU A 239 -9.62 13.46 14.87
CA LEU A 239 -9.47 12.63 13.67
C LEU A 239 -8.05 12.69 13.11
N SER A 240 -7.47 13.89 12.97
CA SER A 240 -6.09 14.05 12.50
C SER A 240 -5.09 13.37 13.43
N SER A 241 -5.29 13.50 14.76
CA SER A 241 -4.47 12.82 15.77
C SER A 241 -4.63 11.31 15.72
N ALA A 242 -5.84 10.80 15.48
CA ALA A 242 -6.13 9.37 15.36
C ALA A 242 -5.45 8.78 14.10
N LEU A 243 -5.48 9.49 12.96
CA LEU A 243 -4.80 9.07 11.73
C LEU A 243 -3.27 9.09 11.91
N LEU A 244 -2.72 10.06 12.65
CA LEU A 244 -1.29 10.08 13.00
C LEU A 244 -0.91 8.88 13.86
N ALA A 245 -1.68 8.61 14.92
CA ALA A 245 -1.47 7.46 15.81
C ALA A 245 -1.60 6.14 15.03
N PHE A 246 -2.56 6.05 14.12
CA PHE A 246 -2.74 4.92 13.20
C PHE A 246 -1.48 4.69 12.35
N GLY A 247 -0.93 5.74 11.76
CA GLY A 247 0.31 5.68 10.98
C GLY A 247 1.51 5.21 11.81
N ILE A 248 1.71 5.75 13.02
CA ILE A 248 2.78 5.32 13.92
C ILE A 248 2.61 3.85 14.31
N ALA A 249 1.40 3.44 14.65
CA ALA A 249 1.09 2.05 15.00
C ALA A 249 1.38 1.08 13.85
N SER A 250 1.17 1.49 12.61
CA SER A 250 1.50 0.70 11.41
C SER A 250 2.97 0.37 11.30
N LEU A 251 3.86 1.33 11.59
CA LEU A 251 5.31 1.11 11.61
C LEU A 251 5.72 0.12 12.70
N ILE A 252 5.20 0.31 13.90
CA ILE A 252 5.49 -0.56 15.05
C ILE A 252 5.00 -1.98 14.72
N GLY A 253 3.77 -2.09 14.22
CA GLY A 253 3.18 -3.36 13.80
C GLY A 253 4.03 -4.07 12.75
N SER A 254 4.46 -3.35 11.72
CA SER A 254 5.32 -3.89 10.67
C SER A 254 6.64 -4.45 11.20
N LYS A 255 7.32 -3.72 12.08
CA LYS A 255 8.57 -4.18 12.72
C LYS A 255 8.34 -5.40 13.61
N VAL A 256 7.31 -5.35 14.46
CA VAL A 256 6.96 -6.47 15.36
C VAL A 256 6.54 -7.70 14.56
N GLY A 257 5.80 -7.52 13.47
CA GLY A 257 5.39 -8.61 12.57
C GLY A 257 6.60 -9.33 11.95
N GLY A 258 7.57 -8.58 11.40
CA GLY A 258 8.80 -9.15 10.87
C GLY A 258 9.59 -9.93 11.93
N PHE A 259 9.82 -9.31 13.09
CA PHE A 259 10.49 -9.96 14.21
C PHE A 259 9.75 -11.21 14.73
N SER A 260 8.42 -11.16 14.79
CA SER A 260 7.61 -12.32 15.20
C SER A 260 7.66 -13.44 14.17
N ALA A 261 7.73 -13.12 12.88
CA ALA A 261 7.88 -14.13 11.82
C ALA A 261 9.19 -14.90 11.97
N ASP A 262 10.29 -14.22 12.33
CA ASP A 262 11.59 -14.86 12.55
C ASP A 262 11.59 -15.77 13.79
N ARG A 263 10.91 -15.38 14.87
CA ARG A 263 10.92 -16.14 16.13
C ARG A 263 9.81 -17.17 16.27
N LEU A 264 8.58 -16.83 15.90
CA LEU A 264 7.38 -17.65 16.09
C LEU A 264 7.00 -18.41 14.81
N GLY A 265 7.63 -18.05 13.68
CA GLY A 265 7.34 -18.57 12.35
C GLY A 265 6.17 -17.85 11.67
N VAL A 266 6.18 -17.91 10.34
CA VAL A 266 5.23 -17.22 9.45
C VAL A 266 3.77 -17.56 9.79
N LYS A 267 3.44 -18.85 9.92
CA LYS A 267 2.06 -19.29 10.15
C LYS A 267 1.44 -18.66 11.42
N ARG A 268 2.16 -18.76 12.55
CA ARG A 268 1.66 -18.25 13.83
C ARG A 268 1.50 -16.73 13.78
N THR A 269 2.48 -16.03 13.22
CA THR A 269 2.47 -14.58 13.11
C THR A 269 1.29 -14.08 12.25
N LEU A 270 1.05 -14.71 11.08
CA LEU A 270 -0.08 -14.35 10.22
C LEU A 270 -1.42 -14.60 10.91
N ILE A 271 -1.61 -15.78 11.51
CA ILE A 271 -2.88 -16.11 12.19
C ILE A 271 -3.12 -15.15 13.34
N THR A 272 -2.14 -14.89 14.20
CA THR A 272 -2.28 -13.99 15.36
C THR A 272 -2.55 -12.55 14.91
N GLY A 273 -1.76 -12.02 13.94
CA GLY A 273 -1.92 -10.67 13.44
C GLY A 273 -3.28 -10.46 12.76
N MET A 274 -3.70 -11.39 11.91
CA MET A 274 -5.00 -11.30 11.23
C MET A 274 -6.18 -11.51 12.20
N THR A 275 -6.06 -12.39 13.20
CA THR A 275 -7.11 -12.55 14.23
C THR A 275 -7.24 -11.27 15.06
N LEU A 276 -6.12 -10.65 15.46
CA LEU A 276 -6.16 -9.38 16.17
C LEU A 276 -6.75 -8.25 15.30
N HIS A 277 -6.49 -8.26 13.98
CA HIS A 277 -7.11 -7.37 13.01
C HIS A 277 -8.64 -7.55 12.98
N ILE A 278 -9.15 -8.79 12.91
CA ILE A 278 -10.58 -9.10 12.97
C ILE A 278 -11.20 -8.55 14.26
N VAL A 279 -10.58 -8.88 15.41
CA VAL A 279 -11.04 -8.41 16.72
C VAL A 279 -11.10 -6.88 16.77
N SER A 280 -10.08 -6.21 16.25
CA SER A 280 -10.04 -4.74 16.21
C SER A 280 -11.17 -4.15 15.37
N LEU A 281 -11.48 -4.72 14.20
CA LEU A 281 -12.59 -4.25 13.36
C LEU A 281 -13.95 -4.45 14.05
N VAL A 282 -14.16 -5.57 14.73
CA VAL A 282 -15.36 -5.82 15.52
C VAL A 282 -15.47 -4.84 16.70
N LEU A 283 -14.38 -4.65 17.45
CA LEU A 283 -14.33 -3.71 18.57
C LEU A 283 -14.58 -2.27 18.11
N LEU A 284 -14.09 -1.88 16.92
CA LEU A 284 -14.28 -0.53 16.37
C LEU A 284 -15.78 -0.19 16.27
N ASN A 285 -16.60 -1.16 15.86
CA ASN A 285 -18.05 -0.98 15.80
C ASN A 285 -18.68 -0.92 17.19
N ILE A 286 -18.31 -1.84 18.08
CA ILE A 286 -18.88 -1.94 19.44
C ILE A 286 -18.56 -0.70 20.28
N THR A 287 -17.37 -0.12 20.09
CA THR A 287 -16.89 1.02 20.88
C THR A 287 -17.17 2.37 20.24
N ALA A 288 -17.93 2.43 19.15
CA ALA A 288 -18.11 3.63 18.32
C ALA A 288 -18.56 4.89 19.09
N SER A 289 -19.29 4.73 20.19
CA SER A 289 -19.77 5.83 21.05
C SER A 289 -18.70 6.41 21.99
N SER A 290 -17.53 5.78 22.13
CA SER A 290 -16.47 6.23 23.01
C SER A 290 -15.23 6.66 22.23
N HIS A 291 -14.95 7.97 22.16
CA HIS A 291 -13.79 8.50 21.43
C HIS A 291 -12.46 7.87 21.87
N LEU A 292 -12.25 7.69 23.19
CA LEU A 292 -11.04 7.08 23.72
C LEU A 292 -10.91 5.62 23.30
N ALA A 293 -12.00 4.86 23.40
CA ALA A 293 -11.99 3.45 23.01
C ALA A 293 -11.74 3.29 21.49
N VAL A 294 -12.42 4.07 20.66
CA VAL A 294 -12.19 4.11 19.21
C VAL A 294 -10.73 4.45 18.89
N PHE A 295 -10.15 5.45 19.56
CA PHE A 295 -8.76 5.85 19.37
C PHE A 295 -7.79 4.69 19.67
N LEU A 296 -7.97 4.01 20.80
CA LEU A 296 -7.14 2.85 21.19
C LEU A 296 -7.34 1.67 20.24
N VAL A 297 -8.57 1.42 19.81
CA VAL A 297 -8.88 0.34 18.85
C VAL A 297 -8.29 0.63 17.45
N LEU A 298 -8.25 1.89 17.02
CA LEU A 298 -7.59 2.29 15.78
C LEU A 298 -6.08 1.98 15.81
N ILE A 299 -5.42 2.27 16.93
CA ILE A 299 -4.01 1.90 17.14
C ILE A 299 -3.83 0.40 17.06
N LEU A 300 -4.68 -0.36 17.75
CA LEU A 300 -4.64 -1.83 17.75
C LEU A 300 -4.88 -2.39 16.34
N TRP A 301 -5.87 -1.85 15.63
CA TRP A 301 -6.17 -2.26 14.25
C TRP A 301 -5.00 -2.02 13.32
N SER A 302 -4.43 -0.83 13.33
CA SER A 302 -3.28 -0.51 12.47
C SER A 302 -2.08 -1.40 12.77
N PHE A 303 -1.74 -1.56 14.05
CA PHE A 303 -0.68 -2.47 14.51
C PHE A 303 -0.91 -3.90 13.99
N ALA A 304 -2.10 -4.44 14.20
CA ALA A 304 -2.45 -5.81 13.82
C ALA A 304 -2.44 -6.00 12.30
N ALA A 305 -3.05 -5.09 11.54
CA ALA A 305 -3.12 -5.17 10.10
C ALA A 305 -1.71 -5.14 9.48
N TRP A 306 -0.87 -4.20 9.89
CA TRP A 306 0.47 -4.03 9.31
C TRP A 306 1.51 -5.02 9.83
N SER A 307 1.26 -5.73 10.93
CA SER A 307 2.11 -6.85 11.34
C SER A 307 2.11 -8.01 10.36
N SER A 308 1.03 -8.18 9.60
CA SER A 308 0.91 -9.23 8.60
C SER A 308 1.66 -8.94 7.29
N GLY A 309 1.93 -7.68 6.96
CA GLY A 309 2.53 -7.28 5.68
C GLY A 309 3.93 -7.87 5.42
N PRO A 310 4.94 -7.55 6.23
CA PRO A 310 6.29 -8.10 6.07
C PRO A 310 6.32 -9.63 6.17
N THR A 311 5.52 -10.19 7.08
CA THR A 311 5.40 -11.63 7.27
C THR A 311 4.89 -12.33 6.00
N GLN A 312 3.88 -11.75 5.34
CA GLN A 312 3.33 -12.28 4.10
C GLN A 312 4.30 -12.12 2.92
N GLN A 313 5.01 -11.00 2.83
CA GLN A 313 6.06 -10.82 1.82
C GLN A 313 7.18 -11.85 1.99
N TYR A 314 7.63 -12.08 3.22
CA TYR A 314 8.61 -13.11 3.54
C TYR A 314 8.11 -14.51 3.18
N ASN A 315 6.86 -14.83 3.50
CA ASN A 315 6.21 -16.09 3.12
C ASN A 315 6.27 -16.33 1.60
N LEU A 316 5.94 -15.33 0.82
CA LEU A 316 5.95 -15.40 -0.65
C LEU A 316 7.36 -15.59 -1.22
N ILE A 317 8.35 -14.88 -0.70
CA ILE A 317 9.77 -15.01 -1.12
C ILE A 317 10.28 -16.43 -0.84
N THR A 318 9.96 -16.99 0.33
CA THR A 318 10.43 -18.34 0.71
C THR A 318 9.78 -19.46 -0.10
N MET A 319 8.60 -19.21 -0.71
CA MET A 319 7.95 -20.18 -1.59
C MET A 319 8.63 -20.33 -2.96
N ALA A 320 9.26 -19.26 -3.46
CA ALA A 320 9.97 -19.27 -4.75
C ALA A 320 11.22 -18.37 -4.68
N PRO A 321 12.30 -18.82 -3.98
CA PRO A 321 13.49 -18.00 -3.75
C PRO A 321 14.17 -17.53 -5.03
N GLU A 322 14.25 -18.37 -6.05
CA GLU A 322 14.84 -18.05 -7.35
C GLU A 322 13.99 -17.05 -8.18
N SER A 323 12.74 -16.83 -7.77
CA SER A 323 11.78 -15.94 -8.42
C SER A 323 11.25 -14.88 -7.45
N SER A 324 12.01 -14.54 -6.41
CA SER A 324 11.58 -13.63 -5.34
C SER A 324 11.10 -12.26 -5.85
N GLY A 325 11.80 -11.68 -6.82
CA GLY A 325 11.39 -10.41 -7.46
C GLY A 325 10.04 -10.52 -8.19
N ILE A 326 9.79 -11.65 -8.87
CA ILE A 326 8.50 -11.92 -9.52
C ILE A 326 7.40 -12.08 -8.49
N MET A 327 7.67 -12.80 -7.40
CA MET A 327 6.69 -12.99 -6.32
C MET A 327 6.29 -11.68 -5.66
N LEU A 328 7.25 -10.78 -5.41
CA LEU A 328 6.96 -9.45 -4.87
C LEU A 328 6.18 -8.58 -5.86
N SER A 329 6.50 -8.66 -7.15
CA SER A 329 5.76 -7.94 -8.21
C SER A 329 4.30 -8.42 -8.30
N LEU A 330 4.07 -9.73 -8.32
CA LEU A 330 2.73 -10.33 -8.31
C LEU A 330 1.96 -9.93 -7.04
N ASN A 331 2.63 -9.98 -5.89
CA ASN A 331 2.03 -9.56 -4.63
C ASN A 331 1.62 -8.08 -4.65
N SER A 332 2.45 -7.20 -5.20
CA SER A 332 2.11 -5.78 -5.34
C SER A 332 0.87 -5.55 -6.22
N SER A 333 0.76 -6.28 -7.34
CA SER A 333 -0.44 -6.23 -8.18
C SER A 333 -1.67 -6.75 -7.45
N VAL A 334 -1.55 -7.85 -6.70
CA VAL A 334 -2.64 -8.40 -5.89
C VAL A 334 -3.04 -7.46 -4.75
N MET A 335 -2.08 -6.79 -4.11
CA MET A 335 -2.36 -5.76 -3.09
C MET A 335 -3.22 -4.63 -3.67
N GLN A 336 -2.89 -4.12 -4.84
CA GLN A 336 -3.65 -3.06 -5.50
C GLN A 336 -5.04 -3.54 -5.95
N LEU A 337 -5.15 -4.78 -6.49
CA LEU A 337 -6.45 -5.38 -6.80
C LEU A 337 -7.32 -5.56 -5.55
N ALA A 338 -6.71 -5.96 -4.43
CA ALA A 338 -7.40 -6.08 -3.15
C ALA A 338 -7.92 -4.73 -2.65
N MET A 339 -7.10 -3.66 -2.79
CA MET A 339 -7.51 -2.31 -2.44
C MET A 339 -8.66 -1.82 -3.32
N ALA A 340 -8.60 -2.06 -4.62
CA ALA A 340 -9.68 -1.72 -5.55
C ALA A 340 -10.98 -2.45 -5.20
N ALA A 341 -10.91 -3.77 -5.00
CA ALA A 341 -12.07 -4.59 -4.62
C ALA A 341 -12.64 -4.15 -3.26
N GLY A 342 -11.77 -3.92 -2.26
CA GLY A 342 -12.18 -3.50 -0.93
C GLY A 342 -12.87 -2.14 -0.94
N ALA A 343 -12.34 -1.14 -1.63
CA ALA A 343 -12.96 0.17 -1.78
C ALA A 343 -14.34 0.06 -2.47
N GLY A 344 -14.44 -0.74 -3.54
CA GLY A 344 -15.70 -0.99 -4.25
C GLY A 344 -16.75 -1.70 -3.39
N ILE A 345 -16.37 -2.81 -2.73
CA ILE A 345 -17.24 -3.56 -1.83
C ILE A 345 -17.68 -2.68 -0.65
N GLY A 346 -16.74 -1.90 -0.06
CA GLY A 346 -17.06 -0.95 0.99
C GLY A 346 -18.10 0.08 0.55
N GLY A 347 -18.00 0.60 -0.68
CA GLY A 347 -19.01 1.50 -1.26
C GLY A 347 -20.38 0.88 -1.36
N ILE A 348 -20.46 -0.35 -1.86
CA ILE A 348 -21.73 -1.11 -1.92
C ILE A 348 -22.30 -1.33 -0.51
N ALA A 349 -21.45 -1.65 0.46
CA ALA A 349 -21.87 -1.84 1.85
C ALA A 349 -22.42 -0.56 2.47
N VAL A 350 -21.74 0.57 2.26
CA VAL A 350 -22.18 1.90 2.73
C VAL A 350 -23.54 2.29 2.14
N SER A 351 -23.77 2.02 0.85
CA SER A 351 -25.03 2.40 0.18
C SER A 351 -26.22 1.55 0.56
N ASN A 352 -26.02 0.23 0.70
CA ASN A 352 -27.14 -0.71 0.81
C ASN A 352 -27.42 -1.13 2.26
N VAL A 353 -26.47 -0.93 3.17
CA VAL A 353 -26.59 -1.32 4.58
C VAL A 353 -26.38 -0.13 5.50
N SER A 354 -25.13 0.26 5.75
CA SER A 354 -24.77 1.40 6.58
C SER A 354 -23.28 1.65 6.54
N LEU A 355 -22.86 2.84 6.98
CA LEU A 355 -21.44 3.15 7.13
C LEU A 355 -20.74 2.24 8.18
N SER A 356 -21.46 1.82 9.22
CA SER A 356 -20.94 0.89 10.24
C SER A 356 -20.68 -0.52 9.71
N SER A 357 -21.32 -0.93 8.61
CA SER A 357 -21.16 -2.27 8.05
C SER A 357 -19.76 -2.54 7.49
N ILE A 358 -18.98 -1.50 7.18
CA ILE A 358 -17.60 -1.63 6.66
C ILE A 358 -16.70 -2.41 7.62
N THR A 359 -16.91 -2.28 8.93
CA THR A 359 -16.09 -2.96 9.95
C THR A 359 -16.38 -4.46 9.98
N TRP A 360 -17.65 -4.85 9.91
CA TRP A 360 -18.08 -6.26 9.87
C TRP A 360 -17.69 -6.96 8.59
N ILE A 361 -17.95 -6.33 7.44
CA ILE A 361 -17.62 -6.90 6.13
C ILE A 361 -16.10 -6.98 5.96
N GLY A 362 -15.36 -5.97 6.42
CA GLY A 362 -13.90 -6.01 6.48
C GLY A 362 -13.39 -7.17 7.35
N ALA A 363 -13.97 -7.37 8.54
CA ALA A 363 -13.63 -8.49 9.42
C ALA A 363 -13.87 -9.86 8.76
N VAL A 364 -14.98 -10.02 8.04
CA VAL A 364 -15.27 -11.25 7.26
C VAL A 364 -14.20 -11.46 6.18
N GLY A 365 -13.81 -10.42 5.44
CA GLY A 365 -12.72 -10.52 4.46
C GLY A 365 -11.42 -11.03 5.07
N VAL A 366 -11.01 -10.47 6.21
CA VAL A 366 -9.79 -10.93 6.92
C VAL A 366 -9.97 -12.35 7.48
N ALA A 367 -11.17 -12.73 7.93
CA ALA A 367 -11.45 -14.10 8.40
C ALA A 367 -11.27 -15.13 7.28
N VAL A 368 -11.66 -14.82 6.05
CA VAL A 368 -11.38 -15.68 4.88
C VAL A 368 -9.87 -15.85 4.70
N ALA A 369 -9.07 -14.78 4.84
CA ALA A 369 -7.62 -14.90 4.77
C ALA A 369 -7.05 -15.85 5.84
N VAL A 370 -7.55 -15.78 7.09
CA VAL A 370 -7.14 -16.70 8.17
C VAL A 370 -7.48 -18.15 7.82
N ILE A 371 -8.66 -18.41 7.30
CA ILE A 371 -9.09 -19.76 6.88
C ILE A 371 -8.15 -20.30 5.80
N ILE A 372 -7.80 -19.47 4.79
CA ILE A 372 -6.86 -19.87 3.74
C ILE A 372 -5.47 -20.15 4.33
N VAL A 373 -4.97 -19.33 5.25
CA VAL A 373 -3.69 -19.60 5.94
C VAL A 373 -3.74 -20.94 6.64
N ILE A 374 -4.76 -21.22 7.45
CA ILE A 374 -4.90 -22.48 8.18
C ILE A 374 -4.95 -23.67 7.22
N GLY A 375 -5.74 -23.57 6.15
CA GLY A 375 -5.91 -24.63 5.14
C GLY A 375 -4.61 -24.91 4.37
N SER A 376 -3.89 -23.87 3.93
CA SER A 376 -2.66 -24.01 3.14
C SER A 376 -1.54 -24.76 3.89
N TYR A 377 -1.48 -24.62 5.20
CA TYR A 377 -0.50 -25.33 6.05
C TYR A 377 -0.94 -26.75 6.48
N ARG A 378 -2.22 -27.12 6.30
CA ARG A 378 -2.67 -28.50 6.52
C ARG A 378 -2.35 -29.39 5.32
N SER A 379 -2.29 -28.83 4.13
CA SER A 379 -2.10 -29.56 2.87
C SER A 379 -0.65 -29.82 2.50
N ALA A 380 0.34 -29.43 3.31
CA ALA A 380 1.75 -29.63 3.07
C ALA A 380 2.45 -30.27 4.28
N PRO A 381 2.72 -31.58 4.27
CA PRO A 381 3.70 -32.15 5.20
C PRO A 381 5.07 -31.55 4.86
N LEU A 382 5.69 -30.88 5.84
CA LEU A 382 7.07 -30.42 5.78
C LEU A 382 7.98 -31.63 5.56
N LYS A 383 8.50 -31.85 4.34
CA LYS A 383 9.72 -32.62 4.18
C LYS A 383 10.85 -31.77 4.79
N SER A 384 11.20 -32.05 6.00
CA SER A 384 12.47 -31.65 6.57
C SER A 384 13.58 -32.32 5.73
N THR A 385 14.25 -31.53 4.91
CA THR A 385 15.52 -31.94 4.33
C THR A 385 16.54 -31.90 5.46
N GLN A 386 16.62 -33.02 6.23
CA GLN A 386 17.80 -33.33 7.02
C GLN A 386 18.93 -33.55 6.02
N THR A 387 19.79 -32.56 5.87
CA THR A 387 21.14 -32.75 5.33
C THR A 387 21.88 -33.65 6.30
N ASN A 388 21.87 -34.98 6.02
CA ASN A 388 22.79 -35.92 6.59
C ASN A 388 24.19 -35.56 6.07
N THR A 389 24.92 -34.72 6.78
CA THR A 389 26.38 -34.68 6.73
C THR A 389 26.91 -35.84 7.54
N SER A 390 26.93 -37.02 6.94
CA SER A 390 27.77 -38.12 7.44
C SER A 390 29.23 -37.76 7.12
N HIS A 391 29.95 -37.25 8.12
CA HIS A 391 31.39 -37.34 8.14
C HIS A 391 31.79 -38.83 8.06
N ASN A 392 32.29 -39.26 6.93
CA ASN A 392 33.18 -40.40 6.88
C ASN A 392 34.62 -39.88 7.02
N VAL A 393 35.16 -40.04 8.23
CA VAL A 393 36.58 -40.06 8.49
C VAL A 393 37.00 -41.54 8.41
N ALA A 394 37.83 -41.88 7.45
CA ALA A 394 38.76 -43.02 7.47
C ALA A 394 39.92 -42.71 6.53
#